data_0e5c57dc79d5695d3631eaf7ab866126
#
_entry.id   0e5c57dc79d5695d3631eaf7ab866126
#
_cell.length_a   1.000
_cell.length_b   1.000
_cell.length_c   1.000
_cell.angle_alpha   90.00
_cell.angle_beta   90.00
_cell.angle_gamma   90.00
#
_symmetry.space_group_name_H-M   'P 1'
#
loop_
_entity.id
_entity.type
_entity.pdbx_description
1 polymer ?
#
loop_
_entity_poly.entity_id
_entity_poly.type
_entity_poly.pdbx_seq_one_letter_code
_entity_poly.pdbx_strand_id
1 'polypeptide(L)'
;MSGDNRFVNYNEPEAMRQYALELGIPDKDIVLDYAGRRTYDTCYRAKAIFQLDSAILVTQGFHLPRALFLCNWFGVKSTGVEANNIYFRKISRFIWNVRELFATTQAAWDVYVAKPLPVLGKPEPIN
;
A
#
# COMPACT_ATOMS: atom_id res chain seq x y z
N MET A 1 7.90 -2.91 -1.56
CA MET A 1 7.04 -3.39 -0.46
C MET A 1 6.81 -2.27 0.52
N SER A 2 5.56 -1.88 0.77
CA SER A 2 5.21 -0.73 1.62
C SER A 2 4.42 -1.18 2.85
N GLY A 3 4.76 -0.67 4.02
CA GLY A 3 4.12 -1.02 5.28
C GLY A 3 4.47 -0.05 6.41
N ASP A 4 3.96 -0.33 7.61
CA ASP A 4 4.16 0.47 8.80
C ASP A 4 5.28 -0.13 9.67
N ASN A 5 6.19 0.71 10.13
CA ASN A 5 7.28 0.32 11.03
C ASN A 5 7.17 0.96 12.43
N ARG A 6 6.00 1.49 12.82
CA ARG A 6 5.81 2.16 14.11
C ARG A 6 5.90 1.25 15.33
N PHE A 7 5.73 -0.04 15.13
CA PHE A 7 5.80 -1.01 16.22
C PHE A 7 7.24 -1.45 16.43
N VAL A 8 7.79 -1.23 17.62
CA VAL A 8 9.19 -1.55 17.98
C VAL A 8 9.52 -3.04 17.76
N ASN A 9 8.54 -3.91 17.86
CA ASN A 9 8.72 -5.37 17.80
C ASN A 9 8.29 -6.00 16.46
N TYR A 10 7.78 -5.21 15.49
CA TYR A 10 7.33 -5.75 14.21
C TYR A 10 7.50 -4.73 13.10
N ASN A 11 8.42 -5.03 12.19
CA ASN A 11 8.69 -4.26 10.98
C ASN A 11 8.07 -5.00 9.78
N GLU A 12 6.89 -4.57 9.36
CA GLU A 12 6.12 -5.23 8.30
C GLU A 12 6.88 -5.29 6.95
N PRO A 13 7.48 -4.20 6.44
CA PRO A 13 8.29 -4.27 5.22
C PRO A 13 9.44 -5.27 5.30
N GLU A 14 10.13 -5.35 6.44
CA GLU A 14 11.25 -6.28 6.60
C GLU A 14 10.76 -7.74 6.64
N ALA A 15 9.63 -8.02 7.30
CA ALA A 15 9.04 -9.35 7.28
C ALA A 15 8.64 -9.79 5.87
N MET A 16 8.07 -8.89 5.07
CA MET A 16 7.78 -9.14 3.65
C MET A 16 9.05 -9.40 2.83
N ARG A 17 10.12 -8.64 3.10
CA ARG A 17 11.42 -8.83 2.44
C ARG A 17 11.99 -10.22 2.74
N GLN A 18 12.03 -10.61 4.01
CA GLN A 18 12.53 -11.93 4.41
C GLN A 18 11.79 -13.05 3.68
N TYR A 19 10.47 -12.99 3.65
CA TYR A 19 9.66 -13.98 2.93
C TYR A 19 9.93 -13.98 1.41
N ALA A 20 10.13 -12.83 0.79
CA ALA A 20 10.48 -12.76 -0.63
C ALA A 20 11.86 -13.38 -0.92
N LEU A 21 12.84 -13.14 -0.04
CA LEU A 21 14.17 -13.77 -0.15
C LEU A 21 14.08 -15.29 -0.03
N GLU A 22 13.27 -15.83 0.89
CA GLU A 22 13.01 -17.26 1.02
C GLU A 22 12.39 -17.86 -0.25
N LEU A 23 11.58 -17.09 -0.98
CA LEU A 23 11.02 -17.48 -2.27
C LEU A 23 12.01 -17.31 -3.45
N GLY A 24 13.23 -16.84 -3.19
CA GLY A 24 14.30 -16.72 -4.19
C GLY A 24 14.28 -15.39 -4.96
N ILE A 25 13.52 -14.38 -4.51
CA ILE A 25 13.59 -13.04 -5.10
C ILE A 25 14.92 -12.39 -4.73
N PRO A 26 15.73 -11.92 -5.68
CA PRO A 26 17.00 -11.28 -5.37
C PRO A 26 16.81 -9.99 -4.54
N ASP A 27 17.64 -9.76 -3.55
CA ASP A 27 17.54 -8.59 -2.67
C ASP A 27 17.60 -7.25 -3.42
N LYS A 28 18.38 -7.19 -4.47
CA LYS A 28 18.48 -6.01 -5.35
C LYS A 28 17.17 -5.61 -6.03
N ASP A 29 16.22 -6.55 -6.15
CA ASP A 29 14.92 -6.33 -6.78
C ASP A 29 13.83 -6.00 -5.74
N ILE A 30 14.22 -5.84 -4.47
CA ILE A 30 13.32 -5.56 -3.35
C ILE A 30 13.57 -4.14 -2.83
N VAL A 31 12.57 -3.28 -2.93
CA VAL A 31 12.59 -1.94 -2.34
C VAL A 31 11.58 -1.85 -1.22
N LEU A 32 11.99 -1.30 -0.07
CA LEU A 32 11.17 -1.18 1.13
C LEU A 32 10.72 0.27 1.35
N ASP A 33 9.43 0.45 1.55
CA ASP A 33 8.84 1.71 1.99
C ASP A 33 8.35 1.59 3.44
N TYR A 34 9.09 2.18 4.35
CA TYR A 34 8.83 2.16 5.79
C TYR A 34 7.85 3.25 6.26
N ALA A 35 7.44 4.16 5.38
CA ALA A 35 6.55 5.26 5.70
C ALA A 35 5.17 5.15 5.06
N GLY A 36 4.84 4.01 4.51
CA GLY A 36 3.53 3.68 3.95
C GLY A 36 2.49 3.36 5.05
N ARG A 37 2.23 4.33 5.93
CA ARG A 37 1.34 4.14 7.10
C ARG A 37 -0.13 4.01 6.74
N ARG A 38 -0.56 4.66 5.68
CA ARG A 38 -1.91 4.61 5.11
C ARG A 38 -1.77 4.40 3.61
N THR A 39 -2.81 3.87 2.98
CA THR A 39 -2.83 3.69 1.52
C THR A 39 -2.59 5.01 0.76
N TYR A 40 -3.11 6.11 1.29
CA TYR A 40 -2.83 7.45 0.78
C TYR A 40 -1.33 7.74 0.75
N ASP A 41 -0.63 7.51 1.87
CA ASP A 41 0.80 7.76 1.99
C ASP A 41 1.61 6.87 1.04
N THR A 42 1.27 5.58 0.97
CA THR A 42 1.90 4.62 0.05
C THR A 42 1.79 5.07 -1.41
N CYS A 43 0.59 5.41 -1.88
CA CYS A 43 0.37 5.81 -3.28
C CYS A 43 1.01 7.18 -3.60
N TYR A 44 0.94 8.13 -2.66
CA TYR A 44 1.63 9.41 -2.81
C TYR A 44 3.14 9.21 -2.94
N ARG A 45 3.74 8.40 -2.06
CA ARG A 45 5.18 8.10 -2.04
C ARG A 45 5.61 7.29 -3.25
N ALA A 46 4.77 6.38 -3.74
CA ALA A 46 5.04 5.63 -4.99
C ALA A 46 5.34 6.59 -6.15
N LYS A 47 4.62 7.70 -6.26
CA LYS A 47 4.87 8.72 -7.28
C LYS A 47 5.99 9.69 -6.89
N ALA A 48 5.94 10.26 -5.68
CA ALA A 48 6.83 11.36 -5.29
C ALA A 48 8.25 10.91 -4.94
N ILE A 49 8.41 9.73 -4.33
CA ILE A 49 9.70 9.21 -3.87
C ILE A 49 10.26 8.20 -4.87
N PHE A 50 9.47 7.17 -5.21
CA PHE A 50 9.92 6.07 -6.06
C PHE A 50 9.74 6.35 -7.56
N GLN A 51 9.08 7.45 -7.93
CA GLN A 51 8.88 7.95 -9.28
C GLN A 51 8.22 6.93 -10.23
N LEU A 52 7.36 6.08 -9.70
CA LEU A 52 6.66 5.07 -10.48
C LEU A 52 5.62 5.70 -11.40
N ASP A 53 5.59 5.27 -12.66
CA ASP A 53 4.54 5.61 -13.64
C ASP A 53 3.44 4.56 -13.67
N SER A 54 3.77 3.32 -13.36
CA SER A 54 2.82 2.21 -13.30
C SER A 54 3.17 1.20 -12.23
N ALA A 55 2.16 0.47 -11.72
CA ALA A 55 2.36 -0.56 -10.71
C ALA A 55 1.27 -1.64 -10.78
N ILE A 56 1.63 -2.85 -10.38
CA ILE A 56 0.68 -3.90 -10.04
C ILE A 56 0.52 -3.91 -8.52
N LEU A 57 -0.70 -3.66 -8.05
CA LEU A 57 -1.02 -3.64 -6.63
C LEU A 57 -1.50 -5.03 -6.19
N VAL A 58 -0.82 -5.62 -5.22
CA VAL A 58 -1.20 -6.91 -4.64
C VAL A 58 -1.67 -6.67 -3.21
N THR A 59 -2.95 -6.88 -2.96
CA THR A 59 -3.55 -6.70 -1.63
C THR A 59 -4.86 -7.48 -1.51
N GLN A 60 -5.48 -7.44 -0.35
CA GLN A 60 -6.75 -8.10 -0.09
C GLN A 60 -7.89 -7.48 -0.92
N GLY A 61 -8.83 -8.31 -1.42
CA GLY A 61 -9.87 -7.89 -2.35
C GLY A 61 -10.75 -6.75 -1.86
N PHE A 62 -11.09 -6.70 -0.56
CA PHE A 62 -11.86 -5.59 0.02
C PHE A 62 -11.09 -4.26 0.06
N HIS A 63 -9.76 -4.32 0.07
CA HIS A 63 -8.87 -3.16 0.12
C HIS A 63 -8.46 -2.64 -1.27
N LEU A 64 -8.48 -3.52 -2.27
CA LEU A 64 -7.97 -3.27 -3.62
C LEU A 64 -8.64 -2.06 -4.32
N PRO A 65 -9.97 -1.87 -4.29
CA PRO A 65 -10.61 -0.72 -4.94
C PRO A 65 -10.09 0.62 -4.43
N ARG A 66 -9.90 0.76 -3.11
CA ARG A 66 -9.38 1.98 -2.50
C ARG A 66 -7.92 2.22 -2.87
N ALA A 67 -7.10 1.17 -2.92
CA ALA A 67 -5.72 1.26 -3.32
C ALA A 67 -5.58 1.70 -4.79
N LEU A 68 -6.36 1.11 -5.69
CA LEU A 68 -6.41 1.48 -7.10
C LEU A 68 -6.84 2.94 -7.30
N PHE A 69 -7.91 3.36 -6.60
CA PHE A 69 -8.37 4.75 -6.65
C PHE A 69 -7.27 5.73 -6.28
N LEU A 70 -6.62 5.52 -5.13
CA LEU A 70 -5.58 6.43 -4.64
C LEU A 70 -4.33 6.45 -5.52
N CYS A 71 -3.82 5.29 -5.94
CA CYS A 71 -2.63 5.25 -6.77
C CYS A 71 -2.86 5.88 -8.14
N ASN A 72 -4.01 5.61 -8.79
CA ASN A 72 -4.36 6.27 -10.04
C ASN A 72 -4.57 7.79 -9.87
N TRP A 73 -5.14 8.22 -8.74
CA TRP A 73 -5.25 9.65 -8.43
C TRP A 73 -3.89 10.34 -8.37
N PHE A 74 -2.88 9.72 -7.78
CA PHE A 74 -1.52 10.26 -7.72
C PHE A 74 -0.72 10.06 -9.01
N GLY A 75 -1.33 9.56 -10.07
CA GLY A 75 -0.70 9.43 -11.38
C GLY A 75 0.16 8.17 -11.55
N VAL A 76 -0.04 7.16 -10.69
CA VAL A 76 0.53 5.82 -10.86
C VAL A 76 -0.52 4.94 -11.54
N LYS A 77 -0.35 4.62 -12.82
CA LYS A 77 -1.25 3.73 -13.56
C LYS A 77 -1.24 2.34 -12.92
N SER A 78 -2.32 2.01 -12.21
CA SER A 78 -2.35 0.82 -11.36
C SER A 78 -3.30 -0.25 -11.87
N THR A 79 -2.83 -1.50 -11.85
CA THR A 79 -3.63 -2.71 -12.02
C THR A 79 -3.61 -3.48 -10.71
N GLY A 80 -4.65 -4.24 -10.40
CA GLY A 80 -4.78 -4.91 -9.12
C GLY A 80 -4.84 -6.43 -9.22
N VAL A 81 -4.22 -7.09 -8.26
CA VAL A 81 -4.31 -8.54 -8.05
C VAL A 81 -4.73 -8.80 -6.61
N GLU A 82 -5.77 -9.63 -6.43
CA GLU A 82 -6.22 -10.03 -5.11
C GLU A 82 -5.31 -11.09 -4.49
N ALA A 83 -4.81 -10.82 -3.29
CA ALA A 83 -4.12 -11.79 -2.45
C ALA A 83 -5.14 -12.57 -1.59
N ASN A 84 -5.87 -13.49 -2.19
CA ASN A 84 -7.04 -14.15 -1.58
C ASN A 84 -6.77 -15.61 -1.16
N ASN A 85 -5.78 -15.87 -0.36
CA ASN A 85 -5.52 -17.25 0.10
C ASN A 85 -5.95 -17.57 1.54
N ILE A 86 -6.69 -16.67 2.22
CA ILE A 86 -7.10 -16.91 3.60
C ILE A 86 -8.64 -16.98 3.67
N TYR A 87 -9.15 -18.13 4.11
CA TYR A 87 -10.56 -18.31 4.42
C TYR A 87 -10.94 -17.50 5.67
N PHE A 88 -11.39 -16.26 5.47
CA PHE A 88 -11.90 -15.45 6.56
C PHE A 88 -13.34 -15.83 6.90
N ARG A 89 -13.69 -15.83 8.19
CA ARG A 89 -15.07 -16.00 8.66
C ARG A 89 -15.97 -14.92 8.03
N LYS A 90 -17.21 -15.30 7.65
CA LYS A 90 -18.18 -14.39 7.02
C LYS A 90 -18.40 -13.09 7.81
N ILE A 91 -18.39 -13.15 9.15
CA ILE A 91 -18.56 -11.99 10.02
C ILE A 91 -17.38 -11.04 9.96
N SER A 92 -16.15 -11.57 9.84
CA SER A 92 -14.95 -10.74 9.69
C SER A 92 -14.98 -9.96 8.37
N ARG A 93 -15.43 -10.59 7.28
CA ARG A 93 -15.60 -9.93 5.99
C ARG A 93 -16.63 -8.80 6.03
N PHE A 94 -17.73 -8.99 6.74
CA PHE A 94 -18.73 -7.94 6.91
C PHE A 94 -18.17 -6.74 7.67
N ILE A 95 -17.49 -6.95 8.78
CA ILE A 95 -16.85 -5.88 9.56
C ILE A 95 -15.80 -5.15 8.73
N TRP A 96 -15.00 -5.85 7.94
CA TRP A 96 -13.98 -5.24 7.08
C TRP A 96 -14.62 -4.42 5.94
N ASN A 97 -15.70 -4.90 5.32
CA ASN A 97 -16.40 -4.14 4.30
C ASN A 97 -16.99 -2.84 4.86
N VAL A 98 -17.57 -2.88 6.07
CA VAL A 98 -18.05 -1.67 6.75
C VAL A 98 -16.90 -0.71 7.05
N ARG A 99 -15.78 -1.22 7.59
CA ARG A 99 -14.58 -0.42 7.82
C ARG A 99 -14.05 0.21 6.53
N GLU A 100 -14.03 -0.53 5.42
CA GLU A 100 -13.57 -0.02 4.13
C GLU A 100 -14.48 1.07 3.55
N LEU A 101 -15.77 1.05 3.84
CA LEU A 101 -16.67 2.14 3.48
C LEU A 101 -16.22 3.46 4.12
N PHE A 102 -15.93 3.45 5.42
CA PHE A 102 -15.40 4.62 6.13
C PHE A 102 -13.99 4.99 5.65
N ALA A 103 -13.13 4.00 5.44
CA ALA A 103 -11.77 4.23 4.96
C ALA A 103 -11.74 4.81 3.53
N THR A 104 -12.68 4.41 2.67
CA THR A 104 -12.82 4.97 1.32
C THR A 104 -13.34 6.41 1.36
N THR A 105 -14.32 6.69 2.23
CA THR A 105 -14.82 8.06 2.46
C THR A 105 -13.70 8.96 2.98
N GLN A 106 -12.91 8.49 3.94
CA GLN A 106 -11.73 9.21 4.43
C GLN A 106 -10.69 9.42 3.32
N ALA A 107 -10.45 8.43 2.47
CA ALA A 107 -9.52 8.55 1.35
C ALA A 107 -9.99 9.62 0.34
N ALA A 108 -11.29 9.67 0.04
CA ALA A 108 -11.87 10.70 -0.81
C ALA A 108 -11.72 12.09 -0.17
N TRP A 109 -11.99 12.21 1.13
CA TRP A 109 -11.78 13.46 1.87
C TRP A 109 -10.32 13.90 1.83
N ASP A 110 -9.39 13.01 2.08
CA ASP A 110 -7.95 13.29 2.05
C ASP A 110 -7.50 13.79 0.66
N VAL A 111 -8.05 13.20 -0.40
CA VAL A 111 -7.72 13.56 -1.78
C VAL A 111 -8.31 14.93 -2.17
N TYR A 112 -9.59 15.16 -1.89
CA TYR A 112 -10.29 16.34 -2.40
C TYR A 112 -10.17 17.56 -1.49
N VAL A 113 -10.09 17.35 -0.17
CA VAL A 113 -10.20 18.41 0.84
C VAL A 113 -8.95 18.58 1.68
N ALA A 114 -8.57 17.56 2.45
CA ALA A 114 -7.52 17.68 3.46
C ALA A 114 -6.12 17.75 2.86
N LYS A 115 -5.86 17.00 1.78
CA LYS A 115 -4.57 16.92 1.07
C LYS A 115 -3.36 16.83 2.01
N PRO A 116 -3.36 15.89 2.97
CA PRO A 116 -2.28 15.79 3.93
C PRO A 116 -0.96 15.50 3.21
N LEU A 117 0.12 16.12 3.67
CA LEU A 117 1.45 15.82 3.14
C LEU A 117 2.03 14.62 3.90
N PRO A 118 2.31 13.50 3.22
CA PRO A 118 2.99 12.36 3.82
C PRO A 118 4.41 12.71 4.25
N VAL A 119 5.00 11.88 5.10
CA VAL A 119 6.43 11.98 5.42
C VAL A 119 7.21 11.66 4.15
N LEU A 120 7.87 12.68 3.61
CA LEU A 120 8.72 12.57 2.44
C LEU A 120 10.18 12.36 2.88
N GLY A 121 10.87 11.44 2.20
CA GLY A 121 12.30 11.27 2.26
C GLY A 121 12.97 11.90 1.02
N LYS A 122 14.22 11.55 0.79
CA LYS A 122 14.88 11.86 -0.48
C LYS A 122 14.24 11.03 -1.61
N PRO A 123 14.15 11.55 -2.85
CA PRO A 123 13.72 10.74 -3.98
C PRO A 123 14.64 9.52 -4.18
N GLU A 124 14.05 8.37 -4.36
CA GLU A 124 14.73 7.08 -4.61
C GLU A 124 14.03 6.41 -5.80
N PRO A 125 14.33 6.86 -7.05
CA PRO A 125 13.68 6.31 -8.24
C PRO A 125 14.01 4.83 -8.41
N ILE A 126 12.99 4.04 -8.70
CA ILE A 126 13.11 2.63 -9.05
C ILE A 126 13.16 2.54 -10.58
N ASN A 127 14.32 2.14 -11.09
CA ASN A 127 14.57 1.94 -12.52
C ASN A 127 14.35 0.49 -12.92
#